data_6c981b69687d9fcff1e9bf21f4bbe5cf
#
_entry.id   6c981b69687d9fcff1e9bf21f4bbe5cf
#
_cell.length_a   1.000
_cell.length_b   1.000
_cell.length_c   1.000
_cell.angle_alpha   90.00
_cell.angle_beta   90.00
_cell.angle_gamma   90.00
#
_symmetry.space_group_name_H-M   'P 1'
#
loop_
_entity.id
_entity.type
_entity.pdbx_description
1 polymer ?
#
loop_
_entity_poly.entity_id
_entity_poly.type
_entity_poly.pdbx_seq_one_letter_code
_entity_poly.pdbx_strand_id
1 'polypeptide(L)'
;MNKKEEKEEKINFNDETVIAYVNMIRQIIQSEVSTYLKNQNIETFEDLKVQSVSDDGLHATLKDTTTKEVYENIPNYTNIKIKPNDFVRMYISNHGLKKYIGQTFGSRTEYLCQTEKDGDK
;
A
#
# COMPACT_ATOMS: atom_id res chain seq x y z
N MET A 1 56.15 -11.22 -8.04
CA MET A 1 55.43 -10.94 -7.74
C MET A 1 55.13 -10.38 -7.39
N ASN A 2 55.28 -10.35 -7.71
CA ASN A 2 54.65 -9.75 -7.36
C ASN A 2 54.21 -9.47 -7.24
N LYS A 3 54.17 -9.54 -7.52
CA LYS A 3 53.52 -9.24 -7.51
C LYS A 3 52.90 -9.42 -7.40
N LYS A 4 53.23 -9.79 -7.67
CA LYS A 4 52.46 -9.96 -7.60
C LYS A 4 51.91 -9.91 -7.53
N GLU A 5 52.00 -10.09 -7.80
CA GLU A 5 51.29 -10.05 -7.72
C GLU A 5 50.78 -9.93 -7.42
N GLU A 6 51.15 -9.85 -7.51
CA GLU A 6 50.47 -9.92 -7.23
C GLU A 6 49.86 -9.78 -7.27
N LYS A 7 50.36 -10.23 -7.22
CA LYS A 7 49.62 -10.23 -7.38
C LYS A 7 48.55 -10.09 -6.74
N GLU A 8 48.66 -9.82 -6.15
CA GLU A 8 47.47 -9.65 -5.51
C GLU A 8 46.33 -9.54 -6.44
N GLU A 9 45.37 -10.30 -6.18
CA GLU A 9 44.26 -10.39 -7.07
C GLU A 9 43.26 -9.31 -6.78
N LYS A 10 42.93 -8.56 -7.72
CA LYS A 10 41.93 -7.54 -7.54
C LYS A 10 40.64 -7.94 -8.19
N ILE A 11 39.55 -7.61 -7.57
CA ILE A 11 38.25 -7.87 -8.15
C ILE A 11 38.02 -6.89 -9.28
N ASN A 12 37.77 -7.44 -10.44
CA ASN A 12 37.51 -6.64 -11.63
C ASN A 12 36.00 -6.67 -11.90
N PHE A 13 35.34 -5.56 -11.66
CA PHE A 13 33.88 -5.52 -11.79
C PHE A 13 33.42 -5.57 -13.24
N ASN A 14 34.37 -5.55 -14.18
CA ASN A 14 34.01 -5.76 -15.57
C ASN A 14 34.14 -7.21 -16.01
N ASP A 15 34.62 -8.06 -15.11
CA ASP A 15 34.71 -9.48 -15.38
C ASP A 15 33.32 -10.10 -15.38
N GLU A 16 33.03 -10.90 -16.40
CA GLU A 16 31.72 -11.53 -16.53
C GLU A 16 31.39 -12.40 -15.33
N THR A 17 32.41 -13.08 -14.81
CA THR A 17 32.17 -13.95 -13.65
C THR A 17 31.74 -13.14 -12.45
N VAL A 18 32.36 -12.00 -12.22
CA VAL A 18 32.03 -11.13 -11.11
C VAL A 18 30.62 -10.56 -11.31
N ILE A 19 30.31 -10.13 -12.51
CA ILE A 19 28.99 -9.59 -12.80
C ILE A 19 27.92 -10.64 -12.57
N ALA A 20 28.17 -11.86 -13.03
CA ALA A 20 27.19 -12.93 -12.83
C ALA A 20 26.98 -13.23 -11.35
N TYR A 21 28.05 -13.21 -10.58
CA TYR A 21 27.97 -13.46 -9.14
C TYR A 21 27.16 -12.35 -8.44
N VAL A 22 27.46 -11.11 -8.78
CA VAL A 22 26.74 -9.99 -8.18
C VAL A 22 25.26 -10.04 -8.52
N ASN A 23 24.94 -10.38 -9.77
CA ASN A 23 23.55 -10.48 -10.18
C ASN A 23 22.84 -11.60 -9.44
N MET A 24 23.52 -12.71 -9.22
CA MET A 24 22.93 -13.80 -8.45
C MET A 24 22.63 -13.38 -7.03
N ILE A 25 23.56 -12.66 -6.40
CA ILE A 25 23.34 -12.16 -5.05
C ILE A 25 22.15 -11.23 -5.01
N ARG A 26 22.03 -10.34 -5.98
CA ARG A 26 20.89 -9.42 -6.04
C ARG A 26 19.57 -10.15 -6.16
N GLN A 27 19.54 -11.20 -6.98
CA GLN A 27 18.32 -11.97 -7.15
C GLN A 27 17.92 -12.67 -5.86
N ILE A 28 18.89 -13.20 -5.14
CA ILE A 28 18.63 -13.85 -3.86
C ILE A 28 18.06 -12.84 -2.87
N ILE A 29 18.66 -11.67 -2.78
CA ILE A 29 18.20 -10.65 -1.86
C ILE A 29 16.78 -10.20 -2.21
N GLN A 30 16.52 -9.96 -3.49
CA GLN A 30 15.18 -9.55 -3.91
C GLN A 30 14.14 -10.62 -3.61
N SER A 31 14.50 -11.87 -3.82
CA SER A 31 13.59 -12.97 -3.55
C SER A 31 13.27 -13.05 -2.07
N GLU A 32 14.27 -12.88 -1.22
CA GLU A 32 14.05 -12.96 0.22
C GLU A 32 13.25 -11.77 0.73
N VAL A 33 13.52 -10.58 0.23
CA VAL A 33 12.74 -9.41 0.61
C VAL A 33 11.29 -9.58 0.19
N SER A 34 11.08 -10.05 -1.01
CA SER A 34 9.73 -10.27 -1.52
C SER A 34 8.99 -11.29 -0.67
N THR A 35 9.65 -12.38 -0.31
CA THR A 35 9.05 -13.40 0.54
C THR A 35 8.74 -12.85 1.92
N TYR A 36 9.67 -12.07 2.47
CA TYR A 36 9.47 -11.45 3.77
C TYR A 36 8.23 -10.57 3.77
N LEU A 37 8.09 -9.72 2.76
CA LEU A 37 6.96 -8.82 2.66
C LEU A 37 5.65 -9.58 2.52
N LYS A 38 5.66 -10.66 1.74
CA LYS A 38 4.49 -11.49 1.62
C LYS A 38 4.09 -12.11 2.96
N ASN A 39 5.08 -12.58 3.69
CA ASN A 39 4.81 -13.25 4.95
C ASN A 39 4.36 -12.26 6.01
N GLN A 40 4.77 -11.01 5.90
CA GLN A 40 4.35 -9.99 6.85
C GLN A 40 2.89 -9.62 6.70
N ASN A 41 2.34 -9.82 5.49
CA ASN A 41 0.94 -9.49 5.26
C ASN A 41 0.66 -8.06 5.67
N ILE A 42 1.48 -7.14 5.19
CA ILE A 42 1.41 -5.75 5.58
C ILE A 42 0.09 -5.15 5.13
N GLU A 43 -0.53 -4.42 6.03
CA GLU A 43 -1.80 -3.76 5.78
C GLU A 43 -1.56 -2.30 5.42
N THR A 44 -2.20 -1.82 4.38
CA THR A 44 -2.18 -0.42 4.00
C THR A 44 -3.60 0.10 4.02
N PHE A 45 -3.76 1.39 3.75
CA PHE A 45 -5.10 1.96 3.73
C PHE A 45 -5.20 3.10 2.74
N GLU A 46 -6.44 3.42 2.37
CA GLU A 46 -6.75 4.57 1.54
C GLU A 46 -8.02 5.20 2.09
N ASP A 47 -8.04 6.52 2.05
CA ASP A 47 -9.22 7.27 2.47
C ASP A 47 -10.07 7.56 1.23
N LEU A 48 -11.29 7.09 1.24
CA LEU A 48 -12.15 7.09 0.07
C LEU A 48 -13.51 7.64 0.40
N LYS A 49 -14.23 8.04 -0.62
CA LYS A 49 -15.59 8.57 -0.47
C LYS A 49 -16.59 7.48 -0.78
N VAL A 50 -17.64 7.39 0.04
CA VAL A 50 -18.71 6.44 -0.19
C VAL A 50 -19.56 6.92 -1.33
N GLN A 51 -19.67 6.11 -2.37
CA GLN A 51 -20.50 6.43 -3.51
C GLN A 51 -21.90 5.90 -3.33
N SER A 52 -22.01 4.68 -2.84
CA SER A 52 -23.30 4.07 -2.59
C SER A 52 -23.15 3.01 -1.52
N VAL A 53 -24.27 2.63 -0.91
CA VAL A 53 -24.29 1.66 0.17
C VAL A 53 -25.33 0.61 -0.17
N SER A 54 -25.05 -0.65 0.13
CA SER A 54 -26.00 -1.72 -0.09
C SER A 54 -27.22 -1.53 0.81
N ASP A 55 -28.30 -2.22 0.44
CA ASP A 55 -29.58 -2.09 1.18
C ASP A 55 -29.42 -2.48 2.64
N ASP A 56 -28.60 -3.47 2.91
CA ASP A 56 -28.41 -3.93 4.29
C ASP A 56 -27.36 -3.13 5.03
N GLY A 57 -26.68 -2.20 4.36
CA GLY A 57 -25.68 -1.36 4.99
C GLY A 57 -24.37 -2.06 5.28
N LEU A 58 -24.21 -3.29 4.84
CA LEU A 58 -23.02 -4.06 5.17
C LEU A 58 -21.89 -3.92 4.14
N HIS A 59 -22.19 -3.38 2.97
CA HIS A 59 -21.21 -3.20 1.91
C HIS A 59 -21.40 -1.85 1.27
N ALA A 60 -20.34 -1.35 0.67
CA ALA A 60 -20.42 -0.04 0.03
C ALA A 60 -19.52 -0.02 -1.20
N THR A 61 -19.85 0.87 -2.11
CA THR A 61 -19.01 1.18 -3.26
C THR A 61 -18.29 2.47 -2.92
N LEU A 62 -16.96 2.44 -3.04
CA LEU A 62 -16.10 3.54 -2.63
C LEU A 62 -15.40 4.11 -3.86
N LYS A 63 -15.09 5.39 -3.79
CA LYS A 63 -14.44 6.06 -4.91
C LYS A 63 -13.30 6.91 -4.41
N ASP A 64 -12.17 6.79 -5.10
CA ASP A 64 -11.03 7.68 -4.87
C ASP A 64 -11.29 8.96 -5.64
N THR A 65 -11.42 10.07 -4.92
CA THR A 65 -11.76 11.32 -5.56
C THR A 65 -10.62 11.89 -6.39
N THR A 66 -9.41 11.44 -6.15
CA THR A 66 -8.25 11.91 -6.89
C THR A 66 -8.03 11.09 -8.16
N THR A 67 -8.00 9.78 -8.06
CA THR A 67 -7.71 8.92 -9.20
C THR A 67 -8.96 8.49 -9.94
N LYS A 68 -10.13 8.66 -9.32
CA LYS A 68 -11.43 8.25 -9.87
C LYS A 68 -11.61 6.73 -9.89
N GLU A 69 -10.74 6.01 -9.22
CA GLU A 69 -10.90 4.57 -9.08
C GLU A 69 -12.11 4.25 -8.23
N VAL A 70 -12.80 3.17 -8.58
CA VAL A 70 -13.99 2.73 -7.88
C VAL A 70 -13.76 1.32 -7.33
N TYR A 71 -14.11 1.14 -6.07
CA TYR A 71 -13.98 -0.16 -5.39
C TYR A 71 -15.37 -0.59 -4.99
N GLU A 72 -15.84 -1.68 -5.57
CA GLU A 72 -17.22 -2.12 -5.37
C GLU A 72 -17.30 -3.19 -4.31
N ASN A 73 -18.43 -3.19 -3.62
CA ASN A 73 -18.79 -4.26 -2.70
C ASN A 73 -17.78 -4.43 -1.57
N ILE A 74 -17.38 -3.33 -0.98
CA ILE A 74 -16.40 -3.34 0.12
C ILE A 74 -17.15 -3.50 1.43
N PRO A 75 -16.85 -4.52 2.23
CA PRO A 75 -17.58 -4.73 3.48
C PRO A 75 -17.27 -3.66 4.51
N ASN A 76 -18.28 -3.30 5.26
CA ASN A 76 -18.16 -2.33 6.34
C ASN A 76 -17.97 -3.09 7.64
N TYR A 77 -16.77 -3.06 8.16
CA TYR A 77 -16.45 -3.74 9.41
C TYR A 77 -16.57 -2.83 10.63
N THR A 78 -16.92 -1.56 10.41
CA THR A 78 -17.24 -0.70 11.53
C THR A 78 -18.63 -1.03 12.01
N ASN A 79 -18.96 -0.67 13.22
CA ASN A 79 -20.33 -0.82 13.69
C ASN A 79 -21.12 0.44 13.48
N ILE A 80 -20.65 1.27 12.56
CA ILE A 80 -21.24 2.58 12.31
C ILE A 80 -21.90 2.54 10.94
N LYS A 81 -23.12 3.04 10.89
CA LYS A 81 -23.82 3.12 9.63
C LYS A 81 -23.22 4.22 8.77
N ILE A 82 -22.85 3.86 7.56
CA ILE A 82 -22.30 4.81 6.62
C ILE A 82 -23.35 5.12 5.56
N LYS A 83 -23.15 6.23 4.88
CA LYS A 83 -24.08 6.66 3.85
C LYS A 83 -23.34 7.34 2.73
N PRO A 84 -23.97 7.53 1.57
CA PRO A 84 -23.29 8.19 0.46
C PRO A 84 -22.71 9.53 0.87
N ASN A 85 -21.56 9.84 0.33
CA ASN A 85 -20.79 11.05 0.58
C ASN A 85 -20.03 11.05 1.90
N ASP A 86 -20.16 10.00 2.70
CA ASP A 86 -19.27 9.86 3.84
C ASP A 86 -17.86 9.53 3.36
N PHE A 87 -16.88 9.82 4.22
CA PHE A 87 -15.52 9.43 3.96
C PHE A 87 -15.12 8.32 4.91
N VAL A 88 -14.46 7.32 4.36
CA VAL A 88 -14.12 6.14 5.13
C VAL A 88 -12.68 5.77 4.83
N ARG A 89 -12.10 4.99 5.72
CA ARG A 89 -10.77 4.43 5.52
C ARG A 89 -10.93 2.97 5.15
N MET A 90 -10.49 2.63 3.95
CA MET A 90 -10.50 1.27 3.47
C MET A 90 -9.13 0.66 3.72
N TYR A 91 -9.11 -0.43 4.43
CA TYR A 91 -7.88 -1.16 4.68
C TYR A 91 -7.68 -2.22 3.62
N ILE A 92 -6.44 -2.38 3.22
CA ILE A 92 -6.05 -3.32 2.18
C ILE A 92 -5.00 -4.24 2.77
N SER A 93 -5.30 -5.53 2.80
CA SER A 93 -4.36 -6.50 3.35
C SER A 93 -4.28 -7.70 2.43
N ASN A 94 -3.44 -8.65 2.81
CA ASN A 94 -3.27 -9.89 2.07
C ASN A 94 -2.95 -9.59 0.60
N HIS A 95 -2.00 -8.65 0.39
CA HIS A 95 -1.50 -8.30 -0.94
C HIS A 95 -2.60 -7.78 -1.86
N GLY A 96 -3.53 -7.05 -1.29
CA GLY A 96 -4.61 -6.47 -2.06
C GLY A 96 -5.81 -7.36 -2.23
N LEU A 97 -5.76 -8.58 -1.71
CA LEU A 97 -6.87 -9.51 -1.87
C LEU A 97 -8.00 -9.23 -0.90
N LYS A 98 -7.71 -8.60 0.23
CA LYS A 98 -8.71 -8.31 1.23
C LYS A 98 -8.85 -6.82 1.42
N LYS A 99 -10.04 -6.31 1.24
CA LYS A 99 -10.33 -4.89 1.41
C LYS A 99 -11.58 -4.76 2.28
N TYR A 100 -11.53 -3.83 3.22
CA TYR A 100 -12.68 -3.61 4.09
C TYR A 100 -12.63 -2.21 4.67
N ILE A 101 -13.80 -1.71 5.05
CA ILE A 101 -13.91 -0.41 5.71
C ILE A 101 -13.69 -0.62 7.19
N GLY A 102 -12.67 0.01 7.73
CA GLY A 102 -12.35 -0.13 9.14
C GLY A 102 -12.54 1.14 9.96
N GLN A 103 -12.82 2.26 9.31
CA GLN A 103 -13.00 3.52 10.00
C GLN A 103 -13.84 4.44 9.14
N THR A 104 -14.70 5.24 9.79
CA THR A 104 -15.47 6.23 9.07
C THR A 104 -15.19 7.60 9.67
N PHE A 105 -15.15 8.61 8.81
CA PHE A 105 -14.93 9.99 9.22
C PHE A 105 -16.18 10.84 9.08
N GLY A 106 -17.29 10.21 8.65
CA GLY A 106 -18.50 10.96 8.44
C GLY A 106 -18.46 11.76 7.17
N SER A 107 -19.17 12.85 7.15
CA SER A 107 -19.29 13.68 5.97
C SER A 107 -17.98 14.36 5.64
N ARG A 108 -17.64 14.38 4.35
CA ARG A 108 -16.42 15.04 3.90
C ARG A 108 -16.44 16.52 4.26
N THR A 109 -17.61 17.11 4.19
CA THR A 109 -17.74 18.52 4.50
C THR A 109 -17.27 18.80 5.91
N GLU A 110 -17.68 17.98 6.85
CA GLU A 110 -17.24 18.15 8.24
C GLU A 110 -15.74 17.93 8.37
N TYR A 111 -15.25 16.91 7.71
CA TYR A 111 -13.84 16.61 7.77
C TYR A 111 -13.00 17.75 7.21
N LEU A 112 -13.39 18.25 6.05
CA LEU A 112 -12.68 19.35 5.43
C LEU A 112 -12.83 20.64 6.23
N CYS A 113 -13.98 20.87 6.81
CA CYS A 113 -14.22 22.07 7.59
C CYS A 113 -13.29 22.14 8.79
N GLN A 114 -13.06 21.03 9.43
CA GLN A 114 -12.14 21.01 10.55
C GLN A 114 -10.75 21.43 10.12
N THR A 115 -10.31 20.90 8.99
CA THR A 115 -9.00 21.27 8.46
C THR A 115 -8.94 22.72 8.10
N GLU A 116 -9.97 23.21 7.46
CA GLU A 116 -9.99 24.60 7.01
C GLU A 116 -10.13 25.55 8.17
N LYS A 117 -10.90 25.20 9.17
CA LYS A 117 -11.05 26.05 10.35
C LYS A 117 -9.72 26.22 11.05
N ASP A 118 -8.95 25.15 11.12
CA ASP A 118 -7.63 25.25 11.72
C ASP A 118 -6.78 26.25 10.97
N GLY A 119 -6.92 26.29 9.66
CA GLY A 119 -6.18 27.25 8.86
C GLY A 119 -6.73 28.64 8.95
N ASP A 120 -8.03 28.77 9.13
CA ASP A 120 -8.68 30.06 9.20
C ASP A 120 -8.47 30.77 10.52
N LYS A 121 -8.22 30.00 11.52
CA LYS A 121 -8.00 30.57 12.84
C LYS A 121 -6.53 30.85 13.09
#